data_7d7111a2e0084119b595aaaf8a279e69
#
_entry.id   7d7111a2e0084119b595aaaf8a279e69
#
_cell.length_a   1.000
_cell.length_b   1.000
_cell.length_c   1.000
_cell.angle_alpha   90.00
_cell.angle_beta   90.00
_cell.angle_gamma   90.00
#
_symmetry.space_group_name_H-M   'P 1'
#
loop_
_entity.id
_entity.type
_entity.pdbx_description
1 polymer ?
#
loop_
_entity_poly.entity_id
_entity_poly.type
_entity_poly.pdbx_seq_one_letter_code
_entity_poly.pdbx_strand_id
1 'polypeptide(L)'
;MKNVTLKDVARAAGVSSSTVSRSLSGSPQIGRETRERILRLCDEMGYTKNYVARSMVMRRTELIGLVVPSIDNQFMAELAYHAEMSARARGYNLMLCNSGPDLRQEKAVVKLLVGRQVDGMLIVPQEHRSCEELRVYTEQVPTVFLSEDLRDEPLSCVTTDNTGATYLAMEYLRSLGHREILYFGRRHTVTHQLRAEGYLRACRDMGLTPRIVDSSFPRSSVAGGYELARELFTKPLDYTAILASTDSNALGILRAADELGIRVPEQLSLMGFDNIASAAMPRIDLTTVEQSKREMALQAVEILLDKIERGTQGY
;
A
#
# COMPACT_ATOMS: atom_id res chain seq x y z
N MET A 1 -29.91 -12.34 20.83
CA MET A 1 -30.22 -13.35 19.79
C MET A 1 -29.32 -14.54 20.01
N LYS A 2 -29.86 -15.78 20.00
CA LYS A 2 -29.02 -16.99 20.19
C LYS A 2 -28.31 -17.28 18.87
N ASN A 3 -26.99 -17.19 18.82
CA ASN A 3 -26.23 -17.51 17.61
C ASN A 3 -26.47 -19.00 17.27
N VAL A 4 -26.81 -19.27 16.01
CA VAL A 4 -26.94 -20.64 15.50
C VAL A 4 -25.58 -21.32 15.56
N THR A 5 -25.55 -22.53 16.13
CA THR A 5 -24.30 -23.27 16.30
C THR A 5 -24.19 -24.39 15.28
N LEU A 6 -22.97 -24.89 15.07
CA LEU A 6 -22.72 -26.07 14.23
C LEU A 6 -23.57 -27.29 14.65
N LYS A 7 -23.86 -27.43 15.97
CA LYS A 7 -24.75 -28.50 16.51
C LYS A 7 -26.20 -28.30 16.07
N ASP A 8 -26.68 -27.08 15.96
CA ASP A 8 -28.05 -26.82 15.53
C ASP A 8 -28.25 -27.15 14.04
N VAL A 9 -27.25 -26.80 13.19
CA VAL A 9 -27.25 -27.22 11.76
C VAL A 9 -27.14 -28.74 11.64
N ALA A 10 -26.33 -29.40 12.43
CA ALA A 10 -26.19 -30.85 12.44
C ALA A 10 -27.52 -31.53 12.78
N ARG A 11 -28.26 -31.02 13.79
CA ARG A 11 -29.59 -31.51 14.18
C ARG A 11 -30.59 -31.29 13.06
N ALA A 12 -30.62 -30.13 12.43
CA ALA A 12 -31.53 -29.82 11.32
C ALA A 12 -31.27 -30.69 10.07
N ALA A 13 -29.98 -30.95 9.80
CA ALA A 13 -29.57 -31.79 8.69
C ALA A 13 -29.65 -33.30 8.94
N GLY A 14 -29.92 -33.74 10.18
CA GLY A 14 -29.93 -35.15 10.55
C GLY A 14 -28.57 -35.86 10.43
N VAL A 15 -27.47 -35.13 10.66
CA VAL A 15 -26.11 -35.64 10.55
C VAL A 15 -25.28 -35.28 11.77
N SER A 16 -24.07 -35.84 11.86
CA SER A 16 -23.12 -35.45 12.93
C SER A 16 -22.54 -34.07 12.72
N SER A 17 -22.11 -33.40 13.82
CA SER A 17 -21.39 -32.14 13.74
C SER A 17 -20.08 -32.25 12.91
N SER A 18 -19.43 -33.40 12.93
CA SER A 18 -18.25 -33.68 12.11
C SER A 18 -18.57 -33.73 10.61
N THR A 19 -19.77 -34.28 10.26
CA THR A 19 -20.27 -34.29 8.87
C THR A 19 -20.51 -32.85 8.36
N VAL A 20 -21.16 -32.00 9.19
CA VAL A 20 -21.38 -30.59 8.85
C VAL A 20 -20.02 -29.88 8.67
N SER A 21 -19.08 -30.06 9.62
CA SER A 21 -17.75 -29.45 9.53
C SER A 21 -17.00 -29.85 8.27
N ARG A 22 -17.01 -31.15 7.93
CA ARG A 22 -16.38 -31.67 6.69
C ARG A 22 -17.09 -31.16 5.42
N SER A 23 -18.40 -31.02 5.43
CA SER A 23 -19.17 -30.39 4.32
C SER A 23 -18.73 -28.96 4.10
N LEU A 24 -18.63 -28.17 5.17
CA LEU A 24 -18.22 -26.77 5.14
C LEU A 24 -16.75 -26.56 4.75
N SER A 25 -15.88 -27.54 5.02
CA SER A 25 -14.47 -27.52 4.63
C SER A 25 -14.19 -28.09 3.22
N GLY A 26 -15.24 -28.53 2.51
CA GLY A 26 -15.06 -29.03 1.15
C GLY A 26 -14.48 -30.45 1.07
N SER A 27 -14.49 -31.23 2.17
CA SER A 27 -13.90 -32.57 2.22
C SER A 27 -14.48 -33.49 1.14
N PRO A 28 -13.65 -34.23 0.38
CA PRO A 28 -14.11 -35.16 -0.64
C PRO A 28 -14.88 -36.36 -0.07
N GLN A 29 -14.80 -36.59 1.24
CA GLN A 29 -15.50 -37.66 1.93
C GLN A 29 -17.03 -37.43 2.04
N ILE A 30 -17.50 -36.24 1.72
CA ILE A 30 -18.92 -35.87 1.78
C ILE A 30 -19.49 -35.81 0.37
N GLY A 31 -20.51 -36.62 0.10
CA GLY A 31 -21.20 -36.63 -1.18
C GLY A 31 -21.81 -35.26 -1.52
N ARG A 32 -21.88 -34.97 -2.82
CA ARG A 32 -22.34 -33.67 -3.35
C ARG A 32 -23.71 -33.26 -2.84
N GLU A 33 -24.67 -34.17 -2.90
CA GLU A 33 -26.06 -33.92 -2.45
C GLU A 33 -26.13 -33.55 -0.97
N THR A 34 -25.43 -34.31 -0.12
CA THR A 34 -25.36 -34.03 1.33
C THR A 34 -24.72 -32.66 1.60
N ARG A 35 -23.67 -32.32 0.85
CA ARG A 35 -23.01 -31.01 0.97
C ARG A 35 -23.94 -29.87 0.59
N GLU A 36 -24.60 -29.96 -0.57
CA GLU A 36 -25.54 -28.94 -1.05
C GLU A 36 -26.71 -28.74 -0.06
N ARG A 37 -27.23 -29.83 0.53
CA ARG A 37 -28.26 -29.76 1.56
C ARG A 37 -27.78 -29.04 2.82
N ILE A 38 -26.59 -29.35 3.29
CA ILE A 38 -26.00 -28.72 4.49
C ILE A 38 -25.73 -27.23 4.23
N LEU A 39 -25.21 -26.85 3.07
CA LEU A 39 -24.97 -25.45 2.72
C LEU A 39 -26.27 -24.66 2.69
N ARG A 40 -27.32 -25.17 2.06
CA ARG A 40 -28.65 -24.53 2.08
C ARG A 40 -29.17 -24.33 3.50
N LEU A 41 -29.11 -25.36 4.36
CA LEU A 41 -29.52 -25.22 5.75
C LEU A 41 -28.69 -24.19 6.53
N CYS A 42 -27.43 -24.10 6.27
CA CYS A 42 -26.58 -23.03 6.88
C CYS A 42 -27.08 -21.65 6.49
N ASP A 43 -27.37 -21.42 5.20
CA ASP A 43 -27.88 -20.14 4.70
C ASP A 43 -29.28 -19.83 5.27
N GLU A 44 -30.21 -20.78 5.24
CA GLU A 44 -31.57 -20.64 5.78
C GLU A 44 -31.60 -20.35 7.28
N MET A 45 -30.70 -20.96 8.04
CA MET A 45 -30.56 -20.77 9.49
C MET A 45 -29.73 -19.57 9.88
N GLY A 46 -29.08 -18.90 8.93
CA GLY A 46 -28.15 -17.81 9.22
C GLY A 46 -26.87 -18.26 9.98
N TYR A 47 -26.47 -19.51 9.76
CA TYR A 47 -25.25 -20.04 10.40
C TYR A 47 -24.01 -19.42 9.76
N THR A 48 -23.22 -18.75 10.56
CA THR A 48 -21.89 -18.26 10.16
C THR A 48 -20.80 -19.13 10.78
N LYS A 49 -19.80 -19.48 9.97
CA LYS A 49 -18.65 -20.27 10.47
C LYS A 49 -18.00 -19.54 11.65
N ASN A 50 -17.78 -20.25 12.74
CA ASN A 50 -16.98 -19.71 13.84
C ASN A 50 -15.49 -19.81 13.50
N TYR A 51 -14.97 -18.73 12.92
CA TYR A 51 -13.55 -18.64 12.52
C TYR A 51 -12.61 -18.76 13.72
N VAL A 52 -12.99 -18.28 14.91
CA VAL A 52 -12.18 -18.38 16.14
C VAL A 52 -12.02 -19.84 16.55
N ALA A 53 -13.10 -20.62 16.59
CA ALA A 53 -13.01 -22.05 16.91
C ALA A 53 -12.20 -22.84 15.87
N ARG A 54 -12.29 -22.45 14.60
CA ARG A 54 -11.52 -23.08 13.52
C ARG A 54 -10.04 -22.74 13.62
N SER A 55 -9.69 -21.48 13.88
CA SER A 55 -8.30 -21.06 13.98
C SER A 55 -7.58 -21.75 15.13
N MET A 56 -8.26 -22.03 16.25
CA MET A 56 -7.70 -22.82 17.35
C MET A 56 -7.32 -24.24 16.95
N VAL A 57 -8.13 -24.88 16.07
CA VAL A 57 -7.84 -26.25 15.58
C VAL A 57 -6.81 -26.25 14.47
N MET A 58 -6.91 -25.30 13.53
CA MET A 58 -6.06 -25.22 12.34
C MET A 58 -4.73 -24.51 12.61
N ARG A 59 -4.61 -23.82 13.74
CA ARG A 59 -3.49 -22.90 14.08
C ARG A 59 -3.23 -21.86 12.99
N ARG A 60 -4.26 -21.50 12.24
CA ARG A 60 -4.24 -20.49 11.17
C ARG A 60 -5.55 -19.72 11.19
N THR A 61 -5.48 -18.41 11.01
CA THR A 61 -6.65 -17.52 10.98
C THR A 61 -7.14 -17.22 9.58
N GLU A 62 -6.32 -17.51 8.57
CA GLU A 62 -6.54 -17.11 7.16
C GLU A 62 -6.73 -15.59 7.04
N LEU A 63 -6.05 -14.83 7.91
CA LEU A 63 -6.12 -13.38 8.02
C LEU A 63 -4.73 -12.75 7.87
N ILE A 64 -4.60 -11.80 6.96
CA ILE A 64 -3.41 -10.97 6.76
C ILE A 64 -3.73 -9.55 7.21
N GLY A 65 -2.84 -8.93 8.00
CA GLY A 65 -2.89 -7.50 8.29
C GLY A 65 -2.20 -6.69 7.19
N LEU A 66 -2.84 -5.62 6.70
CA LEU A 66 -2.19 -4.60 5.88
C LEU A 66 -2.21 -3.27 6.63
N VAL A 67 -1.05 -2.74 6.93
CA VAL A 67 -0.86 -1.46 7.62
C VAL A 67 -0.40 -0.42 6.60
N VAL A 68 -1.16 0.66 6.47
CA VAL A 68 -0.82 1.79 5.58
C VAL A 68 -0.87 3.11 6.36
N PRO A 69 -0.03 4.09 6.02
CA PRO A 69 -0.02 5.40 6.67
C PRO A 69 -1.35 6.15 6.58
N SER A 70 -2.00 6.10 5.43
CA SER A 70 -3.26 6.80 5.20
C SER A 70 -4.02 6.20 4.02
N ILE A 71 -5.26 5.78 4.26
CA ILE A 71 -6.15 5.25 3.23
C ILE A 71 -6.78 6.34 2.34
N ASP A 72 -6.66 7.61 2.69
CA ASP A 72 -7.06 8.74 1.84
C ASP A 72 -6.02 9.05 0.74
N ASN A 73 -4.83 8.46 0.83
CA ASN A 73 -3.84 8.50 -0.24
C ASN A 73 -4.20 7.45 -1.31
N GLN A 74 -4.45 7.91 -2.55
CA GLN A 74 -4.92 7.05 -3.63
C GLN A 74 -3.91 5.93 -3.99
N PHE A 75 -2.61 6.21 -3.95
CA PHE A 75 -1.58 5.18 -4.14
C PHE A 75 -1.72 4.05 -3.12
N MET A 76 -1.92 4.40 -1.84
CA MET A 76 -2.10 3.41 -0.76
C MET A 76 -3.41 2.64 -0.91
N ALA A 77 -4.48 3.31 -1.33
CA ALA A 77 -5.78 2.66 -1.57
C ALA A 77 -5.71 1.67 -2.75
N GLU A 78 -5.05 2.02 -3.84
CA GLU A 78 -4.84 1.15 -4.99
C GLU A 78 -3.93 -0.05 -4.64
N LEU A 79 -2.84 0.19 -3.89
CA LEU A 79 -1.97 -0.87 -3.38
C LEU A 79 -2.75 -1.85 -2.50
N ALA A 80 -3.58 -1.34 -1.58
CA ALA A 80 -4.42 -2.14 -0.69
C ALA A 80 -5.44 -2.97 -1.48
N TYR A 81 -6.06 -2.41 -2.51
CA TYR A 81 -6.97 -3.12 -3.39
C TYR A 81 -6.29 -4.31 -4.06
N HIS A 82 -5.11 -4.12 -4.64
CA HIS A 82 -4.38 -5.20 -5.30
C HIS A 82 -3.88 -6.27 -4.32
N ALA A 83 -3.46 -5.86 -3.12
CA ALA A 83 -3.05 -6.79 -2.06
C ALA A 83 -4.24 -7.65 -1.59
N GLU A 84 -5.42 -7.03 -1.42
CA GLU A 84 -6.65 -7.75 -1.04
C GLU A 84 -7.06 -8.77 -2.10
N MET A 85 -7.07 -8.36 -3.38
CA MET A 85 -7.39 -9.27 -4.49
C MET A 85 -6.42 -10.44 -4.58
N SER A 86 -5.12 -10.20 -4.37
CA SER A 86 -4.09 -11.24 -4.39
C SER A 86 -4.24 -12.20 -3.21
N ALA A 87 -4.45 -11.67 -1.99
CA ALA A 87 -4.65 -12.48 -0.78
C ALA A 87 -5.92 -13.35 -0.89
N ARG A 88 -7.03 -12.77 -1.35
CA ARG A 88 -8.30 -13.46 -1.54
C ARG A 88 -8.20 -14.63 -2.53
N ALA A 89 -7.47 -14.44 -3.64
CA ALA A 89 -7.23 -15.50 -4.61
C ALA A 89 -6.49 -16.72 -4.02
N ARG A 90 -5.79 -16.52 -2.91
CA ARG A 90 -5.06 -17.55 -2.15
C ARG A 90 -5.79 -18.01 -0.88
N GLY A 91 -7.06 -17.60 -0.68
CA GLY A 91 -7.91 -18.01 0.44
C GLY A 91 -7.70 -17.22 1.73
N TYR A 92 -6.96 -16.10 1.69
CA TYR A 92 -6.77 -15.21 2.83
C TYR A 92 -7.68 -13.99 2.78
N ASN A 93 -8.17 -13.57 3.94
CA ASN A 93 -8.82 -12.28 4.10
C ASN A 93 -7.79 -11.22 4.51
N LEU A 94 -8.04 -9.96 4.14
CA LEU A 94 -7.15 -8.86 4.46
C LEU A 94 -7.83 -7.91 5.46
N MET A 95 -7.14 -7.60 6.55
CA MET A 95 -7.52 -6.58 7.52
C MET A 95 -6.72 -5.31 7.22
N LEU A 96 -7.36 -4.33 6.59
CA LEU A 96 -6.75 -3.04 6.32
C LEU A 96 -6.77 -2.16 7.58
N CYS A 97 -5.61 -1.66 7.95
CA CYS A 97 -5.42 -0.80 9.11
C CYS A 97 -4.74 0.50 8.70
N ASN A 98 -5.30 1.61 9.13
CA ASN A 98 -4.71 2.93 8.97
C ASN A 98 -3.84 3.26 10.18
N SER A 99 -2.53 3.44 9.98
CA SER A 99 -1.59 3.69 11.10
C SER A 99 -1.56 5.15 11.55
N GLY A 100 -2.17 6.07 10.76
CA GLY A 100 -2.15 7.49 11.09
C GLY A 100 -0.76 8.14 10.89
N PRO A 101 -0.54 9.33 11.48
CA PRO A 101 0.62 10.16 11.16
C PRO A 101 1.86 9.90 12.01
N ASP A 102 1.80 9.07 13.04
CA ASP A 102 2.91 8.90 13.97
C ASP A 102 3.22 7.43 14.30
N LEU A 103 4.46 7.20 14.68
CA LEU A 103 5.00 5.88 15.04
C LEU A 103 4.29 5.21 16.23
N ARG A 104 3.72 5.97 17.16
CA ARG A 104 3.00 5.39 18.32
C ARG A 104 1.71 4.73 17.87
N GLN A 105 0.99 5.39 16.95
CA GLN A 105 -0.22 4.82 16.35
C GLN A 105 0.13 3.61 15.50
N GLU A 106 1.19 3.67 14.70
CA GLU A 106 1.68 2.54 13.91
C GLU A 106 1.99 1.32 14.78
N LYS A 107 2.74 1.51 15.87
CA LYS A 107 3.01 0.47 16.88
C LYS A 107 1.73 -0.11 17.49
N ALA A 108 0.77 0.75 17.82
CA ALA A 108 -0.50 0.31 18.40
C ALA A 108 -1.29 -0.57 17.44
N VAL A 109 -1.30 -0.21 16.16
CA VAL A 109 -1.95 -0.99 15.09
C VAL A 109 -1.25 -2.33 14.88
N VAL A 110 0.08 -2.35 14.79
CA VAL A 110 0.84 -3.60 14.62
C VAL A 110 0.64 -4.51 15.84
N LYS A 111 0.69 -3.98 17.05
CA LYS A 111 0.40 -4.72 18.30
C LYS A 111 -1.02 -5.30 18.30
N LEU A 112 -1.99 -4.54 17.80
CA LEU A 112 -3.37 -5.03 17.63
C LEU A 112 -3.43 -6.24 16.70
N LEU A 113 -2.76 -6.19 15.54
CA LEU A 113 -2.72 -7.29 14.57
C LEU A 113 -2.07 -8.55 15.17
N VAL A 114 -0.94 -8.40 15.86
CA VAL A 114 -0.31 -9.51 16.61
C VAL A 114 -1.28 -10.09 17.64
N GLY A 115 -1.97 -9.25 18.42
CA GLY A 115 -2.98 -9.71 19.38
C GLY A 115 -4.21 -10.33 18.74
N ARG A 116 -4.51 -10.05 17.48
CA ARG A 116 -5.55 -10.69 16.67
C ARG A 116 -5.08 -12.00 16.04
N GLN A 117 -3.81 -12.35 16.25
CA GLN A 117 -3.21 -13.57 15.71
C GLN A 117 -3.31 -13.67 14.19
N VAL A 118 -3.06 -12.55 13.48
CA VAL A 118 -2.96 -12.60 12.01
C VAL A 118 -1.83 -13.54 11.60
N ASP A 119 -2.00 -14.26 10.50
CA ASP A 119 -1.00 -15.20 10.01
C ASP A 119 0.22 -14.50 9.40
N GLY A 120 0.03 -13.24 8.96
CA GLY A 120 1.10 -12.43 8.41
C GLY A 120 0.73 -10.95 8.32
N MET A 121 1.73 -10.11 8.06
CA MET A 121 1.55 -8.66 7.92
C MET A 121 2.23 -8.12 6.68
N LEU A 122 1.55 -7.20 6.00
CA LEU A 122 2.10 -6.29 5.00
C LEU A 122 2.13 -4.89 5.64
N ILE A 123 3.27 -4.21 5.61
CA ILE A 123 3.43 -2.91 6.28
C ILE A 123 4.06 -1.91 5.31
N VAL A 124 3.35 -0.81 5.05
CA VAL A 124 3.95 0.39 4.48
C VAL A 124 4.35 1.28 5.66
N PRO A 125 5.65 1.40 5.99
CA PRO A 125 6.07 2.12 7.18
C PRO A 125 5.90 3.63 7.02
N GLN A 126 5.68 4.32 8.13
CA GLN A 126 5.61 5.78 8.17
C GLN A 126 6.96 6.43 7.84
N GLU A 127 8.02 5.84 8.34
CA GLU A 127 9.40 6.27 8.17
C GLU A 127 10.34 5.07 8.36
N HIS A 128 11.57 5.20 7.88
CA HIS A 128 12.55 4.11 7.95
C HIS A 128 12.76 3.57 9.37
N ARG A 129 12.81 4.46 10.35
CA ARG A 129 12.91 4.10 11.78
C ARG A 129 11.79 3.19 12.26
N SER A 130 10.61 3.23 11.61
CA SER A 130 9.50 2.33 11.94
C SER A 130 9.90 0.86 11.84
N CYS A 131 10.73 0.51 10.86
CA CYS A 131 11.13 -0.88 10.62
C CYS A 131 11.92 -1.45 11.81
N GLU A 132 12.85 -0.68 12.36
CA GLU A 132 13.60 -1.06 13.56
C GLU A 132 12.71 -1.15 14.80
N GLU A 133 11.87 -0.13 15.01
CA GLU A 133 11.03 -0.05 16.19
C GLU A 133 9.86 -1.06 16.17
N LEU A 134 9.47 -1.57 15.02
CA LEU A 134 8.48 -2.64 14.87
C LEU A 134 9.09 -4.05 14.97
N ARG A 135 10.40 -4.18 15.01
CA ARG A 135 11.14 -5.45 14.94
C ARG A 135 10.63 -6.49 15.94
N VAL A 136 10.40 -6.07 17.19
CA VAL A 136 9.88 -6.94 18.25
C VAL A 136 8.54 -7.62 17.90
N TYR A 137 7.75 -7.03 17.01
CA TYR A 137 6.48 -7.59 16.53
C TYR A 137 6.67 -8.38 15.24
N THR A 138 7.51 -7.89 14.34
CA THR A 138 7.76 -8.53 13.04
C THR A 138 8.58 -9.82 13.15
N GLU A 139 9.28 -10.02 14.25
CA GLU A 139 9.92 -11.29 14.60
C GLU A 139 8.91 -12.36 15.06
N GLN A 140 7.73 -11.96 15.53
CA GLN A 140 6.67 -12.86 16.00
C GLN A 140 5.72 -13.30 14.90
N VAL A 141 5.56 -12.48 13.86
CA VAL A 141 4.61 -12.70 12.77
C VAL A 141 5.30 -12.48 11.43
N PRO A 142 5.19 -13.40 10.46
CA PRO A 142 5.71 -13.20 9.11
C PRO A 142 5.33 -11.84 8.56
N THR A 143 6.32 -11.06 8.14
CA THR A 143 6.10 -9.67 7.71
C THR A 143 6.86 -9.39 6.43
N VAL A 144 6.23 -8.60 5.54
CA VAL A 144 6.85 -8.00 4.36
C VAL A 144 6.56 -6.50 4.37
N PHE A 145 7.60 -5.70 4.20
CA PHE A 145 7.48 -4.26 4.05
C PHE A 145 7.22 -3.88 2.60
N LEU A 146 6.47 -2.80 2.40
CA LEU A 146 6.09 -2.27 1.10
C LEU A 146 6.53 -0.82 0.96
N SER A 147 6.91 -0.43 -0.25
CA SER A 147 7.22 0.97 -0.59
C SER A 147 8.32 1.62 0.26
N GLU A 148 9.18 0.82 0.89
CA GLU A 148 10.36 1.28 1.61
C GLU A 148 11.58 0.49 1.13
N ASP A 149 12.74 1.13 1.03
CA ASP A 149 13.98 0.46 0.62
C ASP A 149 14.74 0.00 1.87
N LEU A 150 14.78 -1.30 2.07
CA LEU A 150 15.40 -1.97 3.22
C LEU A 150 16.53 -2.91 2.80
N ARG A 151 17.19 -2.62 1.66
CA ARG A 151 18.24 -3.51 1.11
C ARG A 151 19.40 -3.80 2.05
N ASP A 152 19.67 -2.90 2.99
CA ASP A 152 20.74 -3.04 3.98
C ASP A 152 20.25 -3.68 5.30
N GLU A 153 18.99 -4.05 5.38
CA GLU A 153 18.35 -4.66 6.54
C GLU A 153 17.98 -6.15 6.26
N PRO A 154 18.04 -7.03 7.26
CA PRO A 154 17.63 -8.43 7.10
C PRO A 154 16.09 -8.55 7.11
N LEU A 155 15.41 -7.70 6.36
CA LEU A 155 13.95 -7.60 6.27
C LEU A 155 13.50 -7.82 4.83
N SER A 156 12.35 -8.47 4.67
CA SER A 156 11.75 -8.61 3.35
C SER A 156 11.00 -7.36 2.97
N CYS A 157 11.34 -6.79 1.82
CA CYS A 157 10.65 -5.62 1.29
C CYS A 157 10.38 -5.76 -0.22
N VAL A 158 9.35 -5.05 -0.68
CA VAL A 158 9.04 -4.86 -2.09
C VAL A 158 8.91 -3.36 -2.34
N THR A 159 9.74 -2.83 -3.21
CA THR A 159 9.80 -1.40 -3.52
C THR A 159 10.10 -1.17 -5.00
N THR A 160 9.93 0.07 -5.45
CA THR A 160 10.33 0.53 -6.78
C THR A 160 11.79 0.99 -6.76
N ASP A 161 12.50 0.88 -7.88
CA ASP A 161 13.77 1.59 -8.04
C ASP A 161 13.52 3.12 -8.13
N ASN A 162 13.42 3.75 -6.97
CA ASN A 162 13.09 5.16 -6.85
C ASN A 162 14.15 6.08 -7.45
N THR A 163 15.42 5.72 -7.32
CA THR A 163 16.55 6.50 -7.88
C THR A 163 16.54 6.43 -9.40
N GLY A 164 16.46 5.22 -9.97
CA GLY A 164 16.43 5.03 -11.42
C GLY A 164 15.18 5.61 -12.06
N ALA A 165 14.01 5.41 -11.46
CA ALA A 165 12.75 5.94 -11.97
C ALA A 165 12.73 7.48 -12.00
N THR A 166 13.27 8.13 -10.95
CA THR A 166 13.39 9.59 -10.95
C THR A 166 14.42 10.08 -11.96
N TYR A 167 15.51 9.35 -12.14
CA TYR A 167 16.49 9.66 -13.18
C TYR A 167 15.87 9.63 -14.58
N LEU A 168 15.08 8.59 -14.89
CA LEU A 168 14.33 8.47 -16.16
C LEU A 168 13.33 9.62 -16.34
N ALA A 169 12.64 10.03 -15.28
CA ALA A 169 11.75 11.20 -15.33
C ALA A 169 12.50 12.47 -15.71
N MET A 170 13.71 12.67 -15.18
CA MET A 170 14.56 13.81 -15.53
C MET A 170 15.09 13.73 -16.97
N GLU A 171 15.45 12.54 -17.47
CA GLU A 171 15.80 12.34 -18.88
C GLU A 171 14.63 12.70 -19.80
N TYR A 172 13.42 12.31 -19.43
CA TYR A 172 12.21 12.65 -20.20
C TYR A 172 11.98 14.16 -20.24
N LEU A 173 11.99 14.86 -19.10
CA LEU A 173 11.85 16.33 -19.07
C LEU A 173 12.97 17.02 -19.84
N ARG A 174 14.19 16.51 -19.73
CA ARG A 174 15.34 17.01 -20.47
C ARG A 174 15.18 16.83 -21.99
N SER A 175 14.60 15.71 -22.44
CA SER A 175 14.34 15.44 -23.86
C SER A 175 13.30 16.40 -24.46
N LEU A 176 12.39 16.91 -23.65
CA LEU A 176 11.43 17.95 -24.02
C LEU A 176 12.05 19.37 -24.04
N GLY A 177 13.33 19.51 -23.73
CA GLY A 177 14.05 20.78 -23.78
C GLY A 177 14.16 21.53 -22.44
N HIS A 178 13.57 21.02 -21.38
CA HIS A 178 13.68 21.64 -20.06
C HIS A 178 15.10 21.61 -19.52
N ARG A 179 15.57 22.74 -18.98
CA ARG A 179 16.88 22.88 -18.36
C ARG A 179 16.79 23.38 -16.92
N GLU A 180 15.77 24.17 -16.63
CA GLU A 180 15.44 24.67 -15.30
C GLU A 180 14.27 23.83 -14.76
N ILE A 181 14.60 22.76 -14.05
CA ILE A 181 13.66 21.78 -13.51
C ILE A 181 13.70 21.83 -11.99
N LEU A 182 12.56 22.09 -11.36
CA LEU A 182 12.40 22.10 -9.92
C LEU A 182 11.97 20.72 -9.43
N TYR A 183 12.64 20.16 -8.43
CA TYR A 183 12.12 19.00 -7.68
C TYR A 183 11.29 19.48 -6.50
N PHE A 184 10.07 18.96 -6.40
CA PHE A 184 9.09 19.35 -5.39
C PHE A 184 8.69 18.12 -4.58
N GLY A 185 9.05 18.07 -3.28
CA GLY A 185 8.69 16.92 -2.47
C GLY A 185 9.25 16.94 -1.06
N ARG A 186 9.04 15.83 -0.38
CA ARG A 186 9.58 15.57 0.96
C ARG A 186 10.83 14.70 0.87
N ARG A 187 11.63 14.68 1.94
CA ARG A 187 12.82 13.82 2.07
C ARG A 187 12.84 13.10 3.42
N HIS A 188 11.67 12.80 4.02
CA HIS A 188 11.59 12.20 5.35
C HIS A 188 11.65 10.67 5.34
N THR A 189 11.21 10.01 4.27
CA THR A 189 11.36 8.56 4.10
C THR A 189 12.53 8.24 3.20
N VAL A 190 13.10 7.05 3.33
CA VAL A 190 14.18 6.59 2.43
C VAL A 190 13.72 6.62 0.98
N THR A 191 12.50 6.18 0.69
CA THR A 191 11.89 6.25 -0.63
C THR A 191 11.94 7.66 -1.25
N HIS A 192 11.57 8.68 -0.48
CA HIS A 192 11.62 10.07 -0.98
C HIS A 192 13.06 10.62 -1.06
N GLN A 193 13.95 10.17 -0.19
CA GLN A 193 15.38 10.50 -0.29
C GLN A 193 15.98 9.93 -1.56
N LEU A 194 15.69 8.67 -1.90
CA LEU A 194 16.14 8.02 -3.13
C LEU A 194 15.59 8.70 -4.39
N ARG A 195 14.34 9.21 -4.37
CA ARG A 195 13.83 10.03 -5.47
C ARG A 195 14.62 11.33 -5.61
N ALA A 196 14.89 12.03 -4.50
CA ALA A 196 15.71 13.24 -4.52
C ALA A 196 17.17 12.96 -4.98
N GLU A 197 17.74 11.81 -4.61
CA GLU A 197 19.05 11.37 -5.09
C GLU A 197 19.06 11.12 -6.60
N GLY A 198 18.02 10.47 -7.13
CA GLY A 198 17.82 10.28 -8.57
C GLY A 198 17.80 11.62 -9.33
N TYR A 199 17.07 12.61 -8.78
CA TYR A 199 17.03 13.97 -9.30
C TYR A 199 18.41 14.63 -9.27
N LEU A 200 19.12 14.59 -8.14
CA LEU A 200 20.45 15.19 -7.98
C LEU A 200 21.50 14.53 -8.89
N ARG A 201 21.42 13.21 -9.04
CA ARG A 201 22.26 12.47 -9.98
C ARG A 201 22.00 12.91 -11.41
N ALA A 202 20.75 13.00 -11.82
CA ALA A 202 20.37 13.46 -13.16
C ALA A 202 20.84 14.90 -13.42
N CYS A 203 20.69 15.81 -12.45
CA CYS A 203 21.19 17.18 -12.57
C CYS A 203 22.70 17.20 -12.82
N ARG A 204 23.47 16.43 -12.06
CA ARG A 204 24.93 16.34 -12.21
C ARG A 204 25.32 15.81 -13.59
N ASP A 205 24.72 14.70 -14.00
CA ASP A 205 25.07 13.99 -15.24
C ASP A 205 24.64 14.78 -16.49
N MET A 206 23.59 15.60 -16.40
CA MET A 206 23.04 16.41 -17.50
C MET A 206 23.51 17.88 -17.47
N GLY A 207 24.34 18.27 -16.51
CA GLY A 207 24.84 19.64 -16.36
C GLY A 207 23.76 20.66 -16.00
N LEU A 208 22.77 20.24 -15.17
CA LEU A 208 21.68 21.08 -14.70
C LEU A 208 21.95 21.59 -13.29
N THR A 209 21.44 22.79 -12.96
CA THR A 209 21.52 23.33 -11.61
C THR A 209 20.42 22.73 -10.74
N PRO A 210 20.74 22.04 -9.62
CA PRO A 210 19.73 21.47 -8.76
C PRO A 210 18.88 22.54 -8.06
N ARG A 211 17.56 22.36 -8.08
CA ARG A 211 16.58 23.20 -7.39
C ARG A 211 15.59 22.30 -6.65
N ILE A 212 15.58 22.32 -5.34
CA ILE A 212 14.71 21.48 -4.51
C ILE A 212 13.89 22.36 -3.60
N VAL A 213 12.57 22.12 -3.61
CA VAL A 213 11.63 22.64 -2.61
C VAL A 213 11.19 21.48 -1.74
N ASP A 214 11.58 21.53 -0.47
CA ASP A 214 11.29 20.48 0.51
C ASP A 214 10.01 20.81 1.28
N SER A 215 9.06 19.90 1.26
CA SER A 215 7.79 20.05 1.96
C SER A 215 7.93 19.79 3.45
N SER A 216 7.54 20.75 4.27
CA SER A 216 7.43 20.60 5.73
C SER A 216 6.16 19.88 6.19
N PHE A 217 5.22 19.62 5.29
CA PHE A 217 3.98 18.90 5.62
C PHE A 217 4.28 17.44 6.02
N PRO A 218 3.58 16.90 7.03
CA PRO A 218 3.88 15.57 7.57
C PRO A 218 3.63 14.42 6.60
N ARG A 219 2.88 14.63 5.50
CA ARG A 219 2.60 13.64 4.46
C ARG A 219 2.51 14.27 3.09
N SER A 220 2.88 13.51 2.05
CA SER A 220 2.56 13.89 0.67
C SER A 220 1.03 13.86 0.49
N SER A 221 0.46 14.99 0.17
CA SER A 221 -0.98 15.16 0.01
C SER A 221 -1.31 16.30 -0.96
N VAL A 222 -2.51 16.29 -1.49
CA VAL A 222 -3.00 17.36 -2.36
C VAL A 222 -2.98 18.72 -1.61
N ALA A 223 -3.42 18.73 -0.36
CA ALA A 223 -3.41 19.95 0.46
C ALA A 223 -1.99 20.47 0.70
N GLY A 224 -1.05 19.59 1.07
CA GLY A 224 0.35 19.99 1.28
C GLY A 224 1.03 20.49 0.00
N GLY A 225 0.76 19.82 -1.13
CA GLY A 225 1.22 20.26 -2.45
C GLY A 225 0.66 21.64 -2.83
N TYR A 226 -0.61 21.87 -2.56
CA TYR A 226 -1.30 23.14 -2.84
C TYR A 226 -0.73 24.30 -2.02
N GLU A 227 -0.63 24.16 -0.70
CA GLU A 227 -0.15 25.24 0.17
C GLU A 227 1.29 25.66 -0.17
N LEU A 228 2.17 24.67 -0.36
CA LEU A 228 3.56 24.93 -0.70
C LEU A 228 3.70 25.53 -2.11
N ALA A 229 2.89 25.08 -3.07
CA ALA A 229 2.89 25.64 -4.43
C ALA A 229 2.36 27.09 -4.44
N ARG A 230 1.35 27.42 -3.65
CA ARG A 230 0.88 28.80 -3.50
C ARG A 230 1.98 29.73 -3.00
N GLU A 231 2.75 29.30 -2.00
CA GLU A 231 3.90 30.05 -1.52
C GLU A 231 4.98 30.20 -2.61
N LEU A 232 5.29 29.10 -3.30
CA LEU A 232 6.27 29.07 -4.38
C LEU A 232 5.90 30.04 -5.52
N PHE A 233 4.63 30.07 -5.93
CA PHE A 233 4.14 30.89 -7.04
C PHE A 233 3.96 32.37 -6.69
N THR A 234 4.23 32.82 -5.48
CA THR A 234 4.34 34.24 -5.15
C THR A 234 5.61 34.88 -5.75
N LYS A 235 6.58 34.06 -6.15
CA LYS A 235 7.85 34.46 -6.76
C LYS A 235 7.79 34.27 -8.28
N PRO A 236 8.57 35.02 -9.06
CA PRO A 236 8.70 34.76 -10.49
C PRO A 236 9.15 33.31 -10.76
N LEU A 237 8.56 32.69 -11.78
CA LEU A 237 8.95 31.35 -12.21
C LEU A 237 10.33 31.43 -12.88
N ASP A 238 11.35 30.96 -12.22
CA ASP A 238 12.72 30.82 -12.75
C ASP A 238 13.06 29.36 -13.13
N TYR A 239 12.00 28.55 -13.30
CA TYR A 239 12.00 27.16 -13.77
C TYR A 239 10.86 26.94 -14.79
N THR A 240 11.05 25.99 -15.67
CA THR A 240 10.08 25.67 -16.75
C THR A 240 9.36 24.35 -16.53
N ALA A 241 9.81 23.55 -15.59
CA ALA A 241 9.17 22.30 -15.22
C ALA A 241 9.28 22.03 -13.71
N ILE A 242 8.28 21.33 -13.17
CA ILE A 242 8.31 20.76 -11.83
C ILE A 242 8.20 19.25 -11.94
N LEU A 243 9.14 18.55 -11.28
CA LEU A 243 9.04 17.14 -10.98
C LEU A 243 8.55 16.99 -9.54
N ALA A 244 7.29 16.65 -9.37
CA ALA A 244 6.69 16.40 -8.06
C ALA A 244 7.01 14.98 -7.58
N SER A 245 7.36 14.83 -6.32
CA SER A 245 7.73 13.54 -5.73
C SER A 245 6.57 12.54 -5.64
N THR A 246 5.31 13.01 -5.77
CA THR A 246 4.10 12.19 -5.84
C THR A 246 3.03 12.87 -6.68
N ASP A 247 2.10 12.09 -7.24
CA ASP A 247 0.93 12.62 -7.94
C ASP A 247 0.03 13.45 -7.01
N SER A 248 -0.09 13.06 -5.74
CA SER A 248 -0.82 13.85 -4.76
C SER A 248 -0.27 15.28 -4.63
N ASN A 249 1.06 15.43 -4.61
CA ASN A 249 1.67 16.76 -4.63
C ASN A 249 1.41 17.47 -5.97
N ALA A 250 1.53 16.76 -7.09
CA ALA A 250 1.28 17.31 -8.42
C ALA A 250 -0.16 17.85 -8.56
N LEU A 251 -1.16 17.12 -8.06
CA LEU A 251 -2.55 17.58 -8.05
C LEU A 251 -2.73 18.87 -7.23
N GLY A 252 -2.01 18.98 -6.10
CA GLY A 252 -1.98 20.19 -5.32
C GLY A 252 -1.35 21.38 -6.08
N ILE A 253 -0.25 21.12 -6.78
CA ILE A 253 0.42 22.12 -7.63
C ILE A 253 -0.50 22.57 -8.77
N LEU A 254 -1.17 21.63 -9.46
CA LEU A 254 -2.14 21.95 -10.52
C LEU A 254 -3.26 22.87 -10.01
N ARG A 255 -3.81 22.55 -8.84
CA ARG A 255 -4.83 23.39 -8.23
C ARG A 255 -4.33 24.80 -7.94
N ALA A 256 -3.13 24.94 -7.38
CA ALA A 256 -2.54 26.26 -7.11
C ALA A 256 -2.24 27.04 -8.40
N ALA A 257 -1.76 26.35 -9.43
CA ALA A 257 -1.50 26.94 -10.75
C ALA A 257 -2.81 27.46 -11.38
N ASP A 258 -3.88 26.67 -11.35
CA ASP A 258 -5.19 27.06 -11.89
C ASP A 258 -5.76 28.31 -11.18
N GLU A 259 -5.74 28.34 -9.84
CA GLU A 259 -6.19 29.47 -9.03
C GLU A 259 -5.38 30.77 -9.30
N LEU A 260 -4.10 30.64 -9.65
CA LEU A 260 -3.21 31.77 -9.91
C LEU A 260 -3.05 32.09 -11.40
N GLY A 261 -3.80 31.42 -12.26
CA GLY A 261 -3.78 31.64 -13.71
C GLY A 261 -2.49 31.20 -14.42
N ILE A 262 -1.71 30.30 -13.81
CA ILE A 262 -0.52 29.69 -14.42
C ILE A 262 -0.97 28.53 -15.30
N ARG A 263 -0.75 28.65 -16.61
CA ARG A 263 -1.15 27.60 -17.56
C ARG A 263 -0.16 26.45 -17.55
N VAL A 264 -0.69 25.25 -17.31
CA VAL A 264 0.04 23.98 -17.40
C VAL A 264 -0.54 23.22 -18.62
N PRO A 265 0.28 22.83 -19.63
CA PRO A 265 1.76 22.86 -19.63
C PRO A 265 2.40 24.13 -20.23
N GLU A 266 1.66 25.12 -20.79
CA GLU A 266 2.19 26.16 -21.67
C GLU A 266 3.20 27.10 -20.98
N GLN A 267 3.02 27.39 -19.69
CA GLN A 267 3.91 28.22 -18.91
C GLN A 267 4.81 27.40 -17.97
N LEU A 268 4.30 26.26 -17.53
CA LEU A 268 4.96 25.41 -16.56
C LEU A 268 4.61 23.95 -16.83
N SER A 269 5.56 23.12 -17.21
CA SER A 269 5.36 21.68 -17.29
C SER A 269 5.36 21.04 -15.90
N LEU A 270 4.48 20.05 -15.70
CA LEU A 270 4.37 19.32 -14.46
C LEU A 270 4.43 17.81 -14.69
N MET A 271 5.26 17.14 -13.92
CA MET A 271 5.35 15.69 -13.90
C MET A 271 5.22 15.17 -12.48
N GLY A 272 4.41 14.13 -12.30
CA GLY A 272 4.19 13.46 -11.04
C GLY A 272 4.98 12.17 -10.88
N PHE A 273 4.63 11.42 -9.85
CA PHE A 273 5.15 10.10 -9.54
C PHE A 273 4.04 9.32 -8.84
N ASP A 274 3.73 8.10 -9.24
CA ASP A 274 2.82 7.09 -8.70
C ASP A 274 1.87 6.52 -9.76
N ASN A 275 1.48 7.28 -10.77
CA ASN A 275 0.42 7.00 -11.74
C ASN A 275 -0.89 6.55 -11.05
N ILE A 276 -1.41 7.40 -10.17
CA ILE A 276 -2.72 7.16 -9.53
C ILE A 276 -3.85 7.36 -10.54
N ALA A 277 -5.01 6.71 -10.32
CA ALA A 277 -6.13 6.77 -11.26
C ALA A 277 -6.60 8.21 -11.57
N SER A 278 -6.49 9.13 -10.60
CA SER A 278 -6.80 10.55 -10.83
C SER A 278 -5.86 11.23 -11.83
N ALA A 279 -4.64 10.75 -12.02
CA ALA A 279 -3.69 11.33 -12.96
C ALA A 279 -4.18 11.26 -14.42
N ALA A 280 -4.91 10.21 -14.78
CA ALA A 280 -5.47 10.00 -16.11
C ALA A 280 -6.86 10.64 -16.33
N MET A 281 -7.40 11.38 -15.34
CA MET A 281 -8.72 12.02 -15.50
C MET A 281 -8.69 13.12 -16.55
N PRO A 282 -9.74 13.26 -17.39
CA PRO A 282 -9.87 14.39 -18.30
C PRO A 282 -9.65 15.72 -17.60
N ARG A 283 -8.90 16.64 -18.21
CA ARG A 283 -8.44 17.93 -17.69
C ARG A 283 -7.31 17.88 -16.65
N ILE A 284 -6.96 16.71 -16.11
CA ILE A 284 -5.75 16.52 -15.33
C ILE A 284 -4.64 16.05 -16.26
N ASP A 285 -4.83 14.89 -16.89
CA ASP A 285 -3.95 14.30 -17.92
C ASP A 285 -2.46 14.46 -17.57
N LEU A 286 -2.13 14.06 -16.33
CA LEU A 286 -0.84 14.30 -15.72
C LEU A 286 0.19 13.31 -16.24
N THR A 287 1.28 13.82 -16.79
CA THR A 287 2.49 13.01 -17.02
C THR A 287 3.06 12.56 -15.68
N THR A 288 3.29 11.26 -15.52
CA THR A 288 3.73 10.70 -14.23
C THR A 288 4.58 9.45 -14.40
N VAL A 289 5.34 9.10 -13.38
CA VAL A 289 6.08 7.84 -13.30
C VAL A 289 5.17 6.74 -12.77
N GLU A 290 5.07 5.62 -13.51
CA GLU A 290 4.33 4.45 -13.05
C GLU A 290 5.09 3.71 -11.95
N GLN A 291 4.45 3.55 -10.79
CA GLN A 291 4.83 2.57 -9.79
C GLN A 291 3.93 1.34 -9.95
N SER A 292 4.46 0.23 -10.41
CA SER A 292 3.69 -1.00 -10.67
C SER A 292 3.00 -1.55 -9.43
N LYS A 293 2.00 -0.81 -8.90
CA LYS A 293 1.28 -1.10 -7.64
C LYS A 293 0.72 -2.52 -7.59
N ARG A 294 0.22 -2.99 -8.74
CA ARG A 294 -0.30 -4.35 -8.86
C ARG A 294 0.80 -5.39 -8.65
N GLU A 295 1.91 -5.27 -9.35
CA GLU A 295 3.04 -6.19 -9.26
C GLU A 295 3.68 -6.14 -7.88
N MET A 296 3.81 -4.94 -7.31
CA MET A 296 4.31 -4.74 -5.95
C MET A 296 3.44 -5.48 -4.93
N ALA A 297 2.12 -5.32 -5.00
CA ALA A 297 1.18 -5.99 -4.12
C ALA A 297 1.21 -7.52 -4.28
N LEU A 298 1.26 -7.99 -5.54
CA LEU A 298 1.27 -9.41 -5.87
C LEU A 298 2.52 -10.10 -5.33
N GLN A 299 3.69 -9.52 -5.59
CA GLN A 299 4.97 -10.03 -5.08
C GLN A 299 5.02 -10.03 -3.55
N ALA A 300 4.54 -8.96 -2.91
CA ALA A 300 4.55 -8.88 -1.45
C ALA A 300 3.65 -9.94 -0.80
N VAL A 301 2.46 -10.19 -1.37
CA VAL A 301 1.57 -11.26 -0.90
C VAL A 301 2.21 -12.63 -1.13
N GLU A 302 2.84 -12.88 -2.27
CA GLU A 302 3.53 -14.16 -2.55
C GLU A 302 4.67 -14.41 -1.56
N ILE A 303 5.54 -13.43 -1.34
CA ILE A 303 6.63 -13.54 -0.36
C ILE A 303 6.06 -13.79 1.04
N LEU A 304 4.98 -13.08 1.41
CA LEU A 304 4.36 -13.26 2.71
C LEU A 304 3.78 -14.66 2.90
N LEU A 305 3.07 -15.17 1.90
CA LEU A 305 2.50 -16.52 1.96
C LEU A 305 3.58 -17.62 2.03
N ASP A 306 4.65 -17.47 1.27
CA ASP A 306 5.82 -18.34 1.37
C ASP A 306 6.41 -18.36 2.79
N LYS A 307 6.50 -17.20 3.43
CA LYS A 307 6.96 -17.11 4.83
C LYS A 307 6.00 -17.80 5.80
N ILE A 308 4.69 -17.61 5.61
CA ILE A 308 3.66 -18.26 6.45
C ILE A 308 3.73 -19.78 6.29
N GLU A 309 3.94 -20.30 5.07
CA GLU A 309 3.99 -21.74 4.80
C GLU A 309 5.26 -22.40 5.34
N ARG A 310 6.40 -21.73 5.23
CA ARG A 310 7.69 -22.25 5.75
C ARG A 310 7.78 -22.17 7.28
N GLY A 311 6.87 -21.48 7.92
CA GLY A 311 6.95 -21.16 9.35
C GLY A 311 8.01 -20.09 9.62
N THR A 312 8.00 -19.51 10.81
CA THR A 312 8.97 -18.49 11.25
C THR A 312 10.39 -19.04 11.47
N GLN A 313 10.69 -20.24 11.01
CA GLN A 313 12.02 -20.83 11.12
C GLN A 313 12.87 -20.46 9.89
N GLY A 314 13.77 -19.55 10.08
CA GLY A 314 14.99 -19.44 9.31
C GLY A 314 15.02 -18.35 8.27
N TYR A 315 15.69 -17.33 8.63
CA TYR A 315 16.59 -16.58 7.75
C TYR A 315 17.94 -17.30 7.75
#